data_acd9d58945ef5e8afb92017f27479c64
#
_entry.id   acd9d58945ef5e8afb92017f27479c64
#
_cell.length_a   1.000
_cell.length_b   1.000
_cell.length_c   1.000
_cell.angle_alpha   90.00
_cell.angle_beta   90.00
_cell.angle_gamma   90.00
#
_symmetry.space_group_name_H-M   'P 1'
#
loop_
_entity.id
_entity.type
_entity.pdbx_description
1 polymer ?
#
loop_
_entity_poly.entity_id
_entity_poly.type
_entity_poly.pdbx_seq_one_letter_code
_entity_poly.pdbx_strand_id
1 'polypeptide(L)'
;MKHIADCKTIAISLICILSIVLCSCSDVTVSQDSSLSKNDTTTPVKTSLTDTKTSTVATTVKIITTSATTAVTTTETTLPETTAVTAEPKPAPTDPPKTSETAPQARPTASTDFDASFFDDALFIGDSITTGLYLYGYLDESLVYAKLGLAPSTALESEIDGVTINSKIKANNPKKIYIMLGTNSVGYSDGNYLANCMGELVQHISQITKAKVYVLSIPPITYYAEADYDNALTTSAINEYNTALKSVINGTNAKFLDFHSVLTAPDGYYYEEYHEMDGIHFMGSTYQVMLSFLEKHS
;
A
#
# COMPACT_ATOMS: atom_id res chain seq x y z
N MET A 1 -42.85 15.70 -28.51
CA MET A 1 -42.50 14.25 -28.47
C MET A 1 -41.04 14.20 -27.97
N LYS A 2 -40.94 14.03 -26.77
CA LYS A 2 -40.37 13.07 -25.83
C LYS A 2 -39.32 12.13 -26.43
N HIS A 3 -38.06 12.27 -26.03
CA HIS A 3 -37.19 11.16 -25.68
C HIS A 3 -36.37 11.56 -24.47
N ILE A 4 -36.72 10.96 -23.34
CA ILE A 4 -35.97 10.93 -22.11
C ILE A 4 -35.01 9.77 -22.26
N ALA A 5 -33.72 10.02 -22.18
CA ALA A 5 -32.70 8.99 -22.04
C ALA A 5 -32.36 8.81 -20.56
N ASP A 6 -32.68 7.62 -20.05
CA ASP A 6 -32.42 7.18 -18.69
C ASP A 6 -30.94 7.13 -18.38
N CYS A 7 -30.52 7.92 -17.39
CA CYS A 7 -29.23 7.83 -16.76
C CYS A 7 -29.28 6.69 -15.74
N LYS A 8 -28.76 5.52 -16.09
CA LYS A 8 -28.57 4.41 -15.15
C LYS A 8 -27.38 4.71 -14.26
N THR A 9 -27.68 5.16 -13.06
CA THR A 9 -26.75 5.25 -11.95
C THR A 9 -26.29 3.85 -11.57
N ILE A 10 -25.05 3.49 -11.90
CA ILE A 10 -24.40 2.26 -11.41
C ILE A 10 -23.78 2.61 -10.06
N ALA A 11 -24.52 2.31 -9.00
CA ALA A 11 -23.97 2.30 -7.65
C ALA A 11 -23.10 1.03 -7.52
N ILE A 12 -21.77 1.18 -7.57
CA ILE A 12 -20.84 0.11 -7.24
C ILE A 12 -20.69 0.09 -5.73
N SER A 13 -21.47 -0.78 -5.08
CA SER A 13 -21.31 -1.09 -3.67
C SER A 13 -20.08 -1.98 -3.51
N LEU A 14 -19.02 -1.45 -2.92
CA LEU A 14 -17.84 -2.23 -2.57
C LEU A 14 -18.17 -3.08 -1.34
N ILE A 15 -18.54 -4.34 -1.56
CA ILE A 15 -18.74 -5.32 -0.50
C ILE A 15 -17.36 -5.81 -0.05
N CYS A 16 -16.97 -5.46 1.17
CA CYS A 16 -15.86 -6.10 1.88
C CYS A 16 -16.19 -7.58 2.11
N ILE A 17 -15.62 -8.47 1.31
CA ILE A 17 -15.68 -9.92 1.55
C ILE A 17 -14.48 -10.30 2.41
N LEU A 18 -14.73 -10.49 3.70
CA LEU A 18 -13.81 -11.10 4.66
C LEU A 18 -13.78 -12.62 4.36
N SER A 19 -12.78 -13.07 3.60
CA SER A 19 -12.57 -14.49 3.32
C SER A 19 -11.83 -15.14 4.46
N ILE A 20 -12.55 -15.90 5.29
CA ILE A 20 -11.98 -16.84 6.27
C ILE A 20 -11.46 -18.05 5.49
N VAL A 21 -10.14 -18.21 5.44
CA VAL A 21 -9.50 -19.40 4.89
C VAL A 21 -9.53 -20.50 5.95
N LEU A 22 -10.45 -21.45 5.78
CA LEU A 22 -10.42 -22.73 6.48
C LEU A 22 -9.41 -23.63 5.78
N CYS A 23 -8.31 -23.94 6.47
CA CYS A 23 -7.32 -24.91 6.05
C CYS A 23 -7.93 -26.31 6.17
N SER A 24 -8.17 -26.97 5.02
CA SER A 24 -8.56 -28.36 4.95
C SER A 24 -7.36 -29.19 4.44
N CYS A 25 -6.78 -30.01 5.32
CA CYS A 25 -5.77 -30.99 4.95
C CYS A 25 -6.42 -32.10 4.12
N SER A 26 -5.85 -32.38 2.95
CA SER A 26 -6.16 -33.59 2.19
C SER A 26 -4.85 -34.30 1.83
N ASP A 27 -4.75 -35.54 2.26
CA ASP A 27 -3.65 -36.47 2.00
C ASP A 27 -3.49 -36.74 0.50
N VAL A 28 -2.26 -36.61 0.00
CA VAL A 28 -1.90 -37.10 -1.34
C VAL A 28 -1.07 -38.35 -1.22
N THR A 29 -1.65 -39.48 -1.64
CA THR A 29 -0.97 -40.76 -1.81
C THR A 29 -0.15 -40.76 -3.09
N VAL A 30 1.15 -41.05 -2.95
CA VAL A 30 2.07 -41.24 -4.07
C VAL A 30 1.99 -42.68 -4.55
N SER A 31 1.63 -42.89 -5.82
CA SER A 31 1.80 -44.17 -6.52
C SER A 31 3.04 -44.10 -7.39
N GLN A 32 3.99 -44.98 -7.11
CA GLN A 32 5.11 -45.27 -8.01
C GLN A 32 4.63 -46.19 -9.13
N ASP A 33 4.98 -45.86 -10.36
CA ASP A 33 5.01 -46.89 -11.42
C ASP A 33 6.31 -46.78 -12.22
N SER A 34 6.94 -47.92 -12.35
CA SER A 34 8.24 -48.17 -12.94
C SER A 34 8.07 -48.75 -14.33
N SER A 35 8.72 -48.20 -15.34
CA SER A 35 9.05 -48.98 -16.53
C SER A 35 10.35 -48.51 -17.20
N LEU A 36 11.25 -49.50 -17.28
CA LEU A 36 12.53 -49.53 -17.99
C LEU A 36 12.34 -49.34 -19.52
N SER A 37 13.26 -48.66 -20.17
CA SER A 37 13.78 -49.12 -21.46
C SER A 37 15.19 -48.59 -21.74
N LYS A 38 16.04 -49.53 -22.19
CA LYS A 38 17.47 -49.41 -22.54
C LYS A 38 17.63 -48.89 -23.98
N ASN A 39 18.76 -48.20 -24.23
CA ASN A 39 19.83 -48.54 -25.25
C ASN A 39 20.74 -47.32 -25.37
N ASP A 40 21.99 -47.47 -24.96
CA ASP A 40 23.25 -47.78 -25.69
C ASP A 40 23.64 -46.78 -26.80
N THR A 41 24.80 -46.12 -26.62
CA THR A 41 26.05 -46.33 -27.37
C THR A 41 27.08 -45.21 -27.14
N THR A 42 28.21 -45.57 -26.47
CA THR A 42 29.65 -45.27 -26.73
C THR A 42 30.09 -43.89 -27.24
N THR A 43 31.17 -43.23 -26.89
CA THR A 43 32.42 -43.41 -26.15
C THR A 43 33.20 -42.05 -26.16
N PRO A 44 34.42 -41.94 -25.64
CA PRO A 44 34.77 -40.89 -24.65
C PRO A 44 35.80 -39.90 -25.16
N VAL A 45 35.91 -38.74 -24.50
CA VAL A 45 37.11 -37.88 -24.57
C VAL A 45 37.56 -37.49 -23.18
N LYS A 46 38.79 -37.85 -22.87
CA LYS A 46 39.60 -37.44 -21.70
C LYS A 46 39.90 -35.92 -21.74
N THR A 47 39.93 -35.24 -20.57
CA THR A 47 41.13 -34.55 -20.08
C THR A 47 40.88 -33.85 -18.75
N SER A 48 41.69 -34.22 -17.80
CA SER A 48 42.46 -33.48 -16.80
C SER A 48 41.81 -32.81 -15.60
N LEU A 49 42.23 -33.33 -14.46
CA LEU A 49 42.10 -32.86 -13.10
C LEU A 49 42.69 -31.46 -12.85
N THR A 50 42.00 -30.71 -12.02
CA THR A 50 42.70 -29.88 -11.02
C THR A 50 41.84 -29.85 -9.74
N ASP A 51 42.45 -30.29 -8.65
CA ASP A 51 41.90 -30.31 -7.30
C ASP A 51 41.67 -28.91 -6.75
N THR A 52 40.51 -28.67 -6.18
CA THR A 52 40.37 -27.62 -5.17
C THR A 52 39.52 -28.16 -4.02
N LYS A 53 40.16 -28.27 -2.86
CA LYS A 53 39.58 -28.72 -1.59
C LYS A 53 38.45 -27.81 -1.15
N THR A 54 37.24 -28.36 -1.05
CA THR A 54 36.14 -27.72 -0.32
C THR A 54 36.01 -28.43 1.03
N SER A 55 36.27 -27.68 2.10
CA SER A 55 36.10 -28.11 3.48
C SER A 55 34.62 -28.03 3.86
N THR A 56 33.98 -29.17 4.02
CA THR A 56 32.60 -29.27 4.52
C THR A 56 32.64 -29.38 6.03
N VAL A 57 32.20 -28.35 6.74
CA VAL A 57 31.96 -28.42 8.19
C VAL A 57 30.56 -28.99 8.42
N ALA A 58 30.52 -30.19 8.88
CA ALA A 58 29.30 -30.87 9.33
C ALA A 58 28.98 -30.45 10.77
N THR A 59 27.91 -29.67 10.96
CA THR A 59 27.39 -29.35 12.30
C THR A 59 26.40 -30.47 12.70
N THR A 60 26.82 -31.33 13.62
CA THR A 60 25.97 -32.39 14.20
C THR A 60 25.09 -31.76 15.29
N VAL A 61 23.80 -31.67 15.04
CA VAL A 61 22.79 -31.32 16.07
C VAL A 61 22.42 -32.58 16.84
N LYS A 62 22.77 -32.61 18.13
CA LYS A 62 22.43 -33.69 19.05
C LYS A 62 21.07 -33.36 19.68
N ILE A 63 20.03 -34.08 19.29
CA ILE A 63 18.71 -34.00 19.93
C ILE A 63 18.75 -34.87 21.19
N ILE A 64 18.60 -34.24 22.35
CA ILE A 64 18.45 -34.96 23.65
C ILE A 64 16.94 -35.01 23.92
N THR A 65 16.37 -36.18 23.78
CA THR A 65 15.02 -36.54 24.26
C THR A 65 15.08 -36.93 25.72
N THR A 66 14.60 -36.09 26.62
CA THR A 66 14.40 -36.41 28.03
C THR A 66 12.92 -36.72 28.25
N SER A 67 12.60 -37.98 28.45
CA SER A 67 11.27 -38.41 28.92
C SER A 67 11.20 -38.18 30.43
N ALA A 68 10.35 -37.28 30.89
CA ALA A 68 9.98 -37.15 32.30
C ALA A 68 8.52 -37.58 32.48
N THR A 69 8.34 -38.71 33.14
CA THR A 69 7.05 -39.18 33.68
C THR A 69 6.77 -38.37 34.94
N THR A 70 5.71 -37.56 34.93
CA THR A 70 5.25 -36.90 36.17
C THR A 70 3.79 -37.28 36.42
N ALA A 71 3.58 -37.74 37.63
CA ALA A 71 2.33 -38.23 38.20
C ALA A 71 1.30 -37.05 38.26
N VAL A 72 0.05 -37.39 37.90
CA VAL A 72 -1.11 -36.48 38.02
C VAL A 72 -1.54 -36.44 39.49
N THR A 73 -1.37 -35.30 40.13
CA THR A 73 -2.04 -34.98 41.39
C THR A 73 -3.20 -34.02 41.05
N THR A 74 -4.41 -34.52 41.19
CA THR A 74 -5.65 -33.72 41.04
C THR A 74 -5.81 -32.83 42.27
N THR A 75 -5.59 -31.54 42.10
CA THR A 75 -5.98 -30.55 43.09
C THR A 75 -7.18 -29.77 42.50
N GLU A 76 -8.31 -29.95 43.13
CA GLU A 76 -9.54 -29.22 42.84
C GLU A 76 -9.33 -27.76 43.21
N THR A 77 -9.15 -26.86 42.22
CA THR A 77 -9.09 -25.43 42.47
C THR A 77 -10.44 -24.85 42.05
N THR A 78 -11.20 -24.40 43.08
CA THR A 78 -12.41 -23.60 42.90
C THR A 78 -12.11 -22.35 42.09
N LEU A 79 -12.77 -22.15 40.96
CA LEU A 79 -12.74 -20.95 40.15
C LEU A 79 -13.28 -19.78 40.97
N PRO A 80 -12.59 -18.63 41.00
CA PRO A 80 -13.23 -17.39 41.48
C PRO A 80 -14.24 -16.94 40.44
N GLU A 81 -15.41 -16.62 40.89
CA GLU A 81 -16.53 -16.05 40.17
C GLU A 81 -16.08 -14.78 39.39
N THR A 82 -16.05 -14.88 38.07
CA THR A 82 -15.74 -13.75 37.20
C THR A 82 -16.90 -12.77 37.25
N THR A 83 -16.78 -11.72 38.04
CA THR A 83 -17.66 -10.55 37.88
C THR A 83 -17.53 -10.03 36.46
N ALA A 84 -18.61 -10.15 35.71
CA ALA A 84 -18.77 -9.53 34.40
C ALA A 84 -18.60 -8.02 34.56
N VAL A 85 -17.44 -7.51 34.13
CA VAL A 85 -17.26 -6.07 33.92
C VAL A 85 -18.12 -5.74 32.70
N THR A 86 -19.26 -5.13 32.94
CA THR A 86 -20.07 -4.51 31.89
C THR A 86 -19.21 -3.43 31.28
N ALA A 87 -18.76 -3.63 30.04
CA ALA A 87 -18.08 -2.61 29.26
C ALA A 87 -19.05 -1.42 29.13
N GLU A 88 -18.64 -0.30 29.66
CA GLU A 88 -19.34 0.98 29.48
C GLU A 88 -19.35 1.27 27.97
N PRO A 89 -20.50 1.63 27.36
CA PRO A 89 -20.54 1.93 25.92
C PRO A 89 -19.60 3.11 25.62
N LYS A 90 -18.66 2.92 24.69
CA LYS A 90 -17.79 3.98 24.15
C LYS A 90 -18.68 5.20 23.83
N PRO A 91 -18.40 6.40 24.34
CA PRO A 91 -19.19 7.57 24.01
C PRO A 91 -19.20 7.77 22.51
N ALA A 92 -20.40 8.07 21.97
CA ALA A 92 -20.55 8.42 20.56
C ALA A 92 -19.60 9.58 20.21
N PRO A 93 -19.05 9.63 18.96
CA PRO A 93 -18.22 10.75 18.54
C PRO A 93 -18.97 12.06 18.80
N THR A 94 -18.35 12.94 19.56
CA THR A 94 -18.86 14.30 19.73
C THR A 94 -18.62 15.05 18.43
N ASP A 95 -19.62 15.83 18.00
CA ASP A 95 -19.48 16.71 16.83
C ASP A 95 -18.15 17.48 16.90
N PRO A 96 -17.50 17.72 15.75
CA PRO A 96 -16.28 18.49 15.71
C PRO A 96 -16.47 19.82 16.43
N PRO A 97 -15.45 20.34 17.15
CA PRO A 97 -15.55 21.61 17.82
C PRO A 97 -15.99 22.67 16.78
N LYS A 98 -17.16 23.28 17.00
CA LYS A 98 -17.62 24.41 16.18
C LYS A 98 -16.54 25.49 16.22
N THR A 99 -15.72 25.52 15.20
CA THR A 99 -14.80 26.63 14.98
C THR A 99 -15.67 27.88 14.84
N SER A 100 -15.35 28.90 15.63
CA SER A 100 -15.98 30.22 15.59
C SER A 100 -16.22 30.62 14.12
N GLU A 101 -17.46 30.96 13.81
CA GLU A 101 -17.96 31.36 12.50
C GLU A 101 -17.17 32.57 11.98
N THR A 102 -15.94 32.32 11.48
CA THR A 102 -15.21 33.24 10.63
C THR A 102 -15.88 33.13 9.28
N ALA A 103 -16.29 34.26 8.71
CA ALA A 103 -16.94 34.33 7.40
C ALA A 103 -16.24 33.39 6.39
N PRO A 104 -16.99 32.66 5.53
CA PRO A 104 -16.40 31.68 4.63
C PRO A 104 -15.32 32.38 3.81
N GLN A 105 -14.05 32.07 4.08
CA GLN A 105 -12.98 32.44 3.17
C GLN A 105 -13.27 31.75 1.85
N ALA A 106 -13.33 32.55 0.78
CA ALA A 106 -13.55 32.05 -0.56
C ALA A 106 -12.50 30.98 -0.84
N ARG A 107 -12.97 29.73 -0.94
CA ARG A 107 -12.17 28.57 -1.21
C ARG A 107 -11.47 28.73 -2.55
N PRO A 108 -10.17 28.44 -2.68
CA PRO A 108 -9.55 28.27 -3.97
C PRO A 108 -10.25 27.12 -4.70
N THR A 109 -10.98 27.41 -5.76
CA THR A 109 -11.54 26.35 -6.62
C THR A 109 -10.36 25.67 -7.29
N ALA A 110 -10.02 24.46 -6.85
CA ALA A 110 -8.99 23.66 -7.50
C ALA A 110 -9.44 23.38 -8.94
N SER A 111 -8.52 23.56 -9.88
CA SER A 111 -8.82 23.29 -11.29
C SER A 111 -9.00 21.80 -11.51
N THR A 112 -9.97 21.43 -12.32
CA THR A 112 -10.22 20.05 -12.77
C THR A 112 -9.82 19.83 -14.23
N ASP A 113 -9.41 20.90 -14.92
CA ASP A 113 -9.00 20.82 -16.31
C ASP A 113 -7.57 20.30 -16.42
N PHE A 114 -7.37 19.23 -17.17
CA PHE A 114 -6.07 18.64 -17.48
C PHE A 114 -6.11 17.98 -18.87
N ASP A 115 -4.94 17.86 -19.48
CA ASP A 115 -4.76 17.07 -20.71
C ASP A 115 -4.29 15.66 -20.36
N ALA A 116 -5.14 14.66 -20.57
CA ALA A 116 -4.80 13.26 -20.27
C ALA A 116 -3.56 12.80 -21.03
N SER A 117 -3.33 13.29 -22.26
CA SER A 117 -2.15 12.92 -23.07
C SER A 117 -0.83 13.39 -22.45
N PHE A 118 -0.86 14.36 -21.53
CA PHE A 118 0.30 14.75 -20.75
C PHE A 118 0.88 13.60 -19.94
N PHE A 119 0.07 12.60 -19.61
CA PHE A 119 0.45 11.44 -18.79
C PHE A 119 0.74 10.18 -19.59
N ASP A 120 0.67 10.18 -20.94
CA ASP A 120 0.90 9.00 -21.78
C ASP A 120 2.29 8.37 -21.58
N ASP A 121 3.29 9.16 -21.16
CA ASP A 121 4.65 8.71 -20.86
C ASP A 121 4.94 8.67 -19.35
N ALA A 122 3.91 8.61 -18.52
CA ALA A 122 4.04 8.56 -17.07
C ALA A 122 3.85 7.14 -16.50
N LEU A 123 4.33 6.93 -15.28
CA LEU A 123 4.00 5.78 -14.45
C LEU A 123 3.61 6.28 -13.06
N PHE A 124 2.46 5.81 -12.58
CA PHE A 124 1.96 6.12 -11.24
C PHE A 124 2.20 4.92 -10.32
N ILE A 125 2.85 5.17 -9.18
CA ILE A 125 3.16 4.15 -8.17
C ILE A 125 2.45 4.52 -6.88
N GLY A 126 1.66 3.59 -6.32
CA GLY A 126 0.94 3.90 -5.11
C GLY A 126 0.13 2.76 -4.51
N ASP A 127 -0.75 3.12 -3.61
CA ASP A 127 -1.64 2.22 -2.88
C ASP A 127 -3.08 2.21 -3.46
N SER A 128 -4.08 1.88 -2.62
CA SER A 128 -5.50 1.85 -3.01
C SER A 128 -6.00 3.19 -3.55
N ILE A 129 -5.51 4.32 -3.04
CA ILE A 129 -5.90 5.63 -3.56
C ILE A 129 -5.42 5.78 -5.01
N THR A 130 -4.19 5.37 -5.30
CA THR A 130 -3.63 5.47 -6.66
C THR A 130 -4.34 4.55 -7.66
N THR A 131 -4.91 3.39 -7.22
CA THR A 131 -5.69 2.52 -8.11
C THR A 131 -6.90 3.22 -8.71
N GLY A 132 -7.47 4.21 -8.03
CA GLY A 132 -8.60 4.97 -8.52
C GLY A 132 -8.34 5.70 -9.83
N LEU A 133 -7.09 6.00 -10.20
CA LEU A 133 -6.77 6.63 -11.49
C LEU A 133 -7.29 5.83 -12.68
N TYR A 134 -7.18 4.50 -12.65
CA TYR A 134 -7.74 3.65 -13.71
C TYR A 134 -9.15 3.16 -13.40
N LEU A 135 -9.50 2.93 -12.12
CA LEU A 135 -10.85 2.48 -11.75
C LEU A 135 -11.93 3.50 -12.10
N TYR A 136 -11.64 4.79 -11.98
CA TYR A 136 -12.53 5.87 -12.43
C TYR A 136 -12.34 6.24 -13.91
N GLY A 137 -11.45 5.56 -14.63
CA GLY A 137 -11.28 5.72 -16.08
C GLY A 137 -10.53 6.98 -16.51
N TYR A 138 -9.72 7.57 -15.64
CA TYR A 138 -8.92 8.76 -15.98
C TYR A 138 -7.64 8.43 -16.72
N LEU A 139 -7.01 7.31 -16.39
CA LEU A 139 -5.78 6.82 -17.01
C LEU A 139 -5.92 5.34 -17.38
N ASP A 140 -5.11 4.88 -18.33
CA ASP A 140 -4.99 3.47 -18.65
C ASP A 140 -4.29 2.71 -17.50
N GLU A 141 -4.77 1.51 -17.19
CA GLU A 141 -4.23 0.67 -16.11
C GLU A 141 -2.74 0.35 -16.32
N SER A 142 -2.28 0.29 -17.57
CA SER A 142 -0.87 0.07 -17.88
C SER A 142 0.05 1.17 -17.35
N LEU A 143 -0.47 2.38 -17.12
CA LEU A 143 0.26 3.52 -16.54
C LEU A 143 0.30 3.50 -15.01
N VAL A 144 -0.32 2.49 -14.38
CA VAL A 144 -0.44 2.41 -12.91
C VAL A 144 0.24 1.16 -12.39
N TYR A 145 1.04 1.31 -11.34
CA TYR A 145 1.61 0.24 -10.52
C TYR A 145 1.16 0.46 -9.08
N ALA A 146 -0.02 -0.01 -8.76
CA ALA A 146 -0.63 0.24 -7.47
C ALA A 146 -1.45 -0.95 -6.99
N LYS A 147 -1.49 -1.17 -5.68
CA LYS A 147 -2.36 -2.17 -5.05
C LYS A 147 -2.78 -1.75 -3.66
N LEU A 148 -3.90 -2.31 -3.20
CA LEU A 148 -4.35 -2.16 -1.83
C LEU A 148 -3.23 -2.50 -0.83
N GLY A 149 -2.98 -1.61 0.12
CA GLY A 149 -2.02 -1.84 1.20
C GLY A 149 -0.55 -1.72 0.81
N LEU A 150 -0.20 -1.30 -0.42
CA LEU A 150 1.19 -1.04 -0.76
C LEU A 150 1.74 0.07 0.15
N ALA A 151 2.92 -0.17 0.71
CA ALA A 151 3.54 0.72 1.70
C ALA A 151 4.96 1.12 1.28
N PRO A 152 5.49 2.25 1.76
CA PRO A 152 6.86 2.65 1.49
C PRO A 152 7.90 1.57 1.80
N SER A 153 7.73 0.88 2.93
CA SER A 153 8.65 -0.16 3.42
C SER A 153 8.61 -1.47 2.63
N THR A 154 7.57 -1.70 1.83
CA THR A 154 7.40 -2.95 1.07
C THR A 154 7.44 -2.77 -0.44
N ALA A 155 7.46 -1.53 -0.93
CA ALA A 155 7.30 -1.22 -2.35
C ALA A 155 8.34 -1.89 -3.25
N LEU A 156 9.60 -1.94 -2.81
CA LEU A 156 10.71 -2.53 -3.58
C LEU A 156 10.62 -4.06 -3.71
N GLU A 157 10.07 -4.72 -2.69
CA GLU A 157 9.97 -6.19 -2.62
C GLU A 157 8.62 -6.72 -3.10
N SER A 158 7.64 -5.81 -3.26
CA SER A 158 6.29 -6.19 -3.67
C SER A 158 6.22 -6.56 -5.14
N GLU A 159 5.35 -7.53 -5.41
CA GLU A 159 4.88 -7.85 -6.76
C GLU A 159 3.37 -7.56 -6.86
N ILE A 160 2.97 -7.11 -8.04
CA ILE A 160 1.58 -6.93 -8.42
C ILE A 160 1.36 -7.81 -9.64
N ASP A 161 0.51 -8.83 -9.52
CA ASP A 161 0.26 -9.85 -10.56
C ASP A 161 1.55 -10.48 -11.13
N GLY A 162 2.52 -10.77 -10.25
CA GLY A 162 3.83 -11.32 -10.61
C GLY A 162 4.80 -10.33 -11.26
N VAL A 163 4.46 -9.02 -11.27
CA VAL A 163 5.30 -7.97 -11.85
C VAL A 163 5.93 -7.15 -10.74
N THR A 164 7.26 -7.05 -10.72
CA THR A 164 7.99 -6.16 -9.82
C THR A 164 7.98 -4.72 -10.34
N ILE A 165 8.22 -3.75 -9.44
CA ILE A 165 8.37 -2.34 -9.80
C ILE A 165 9.44 -2.13 -10.89
N ASN A 166 10.55 -2.87 -10.82
CA ASN A 166 11.63 -2.83 -11.81
C ASN A 166 11.16 -3.29 -13.20
N SER A 167 10.41 -4.39 -13.24
CA SER A 167 9.85 -4.92 -14.47
C SER A 167 8.83 -3.96 -15.07
N LYS A 168 7.99 -3.34 -14.25
CA LYS A 168 7.00 -2.35 -14.69
C LYS A 168 7.68 -1.10 -15.27
N ILE A 169 8.68 -0.54 -14.57
CA ILE A 169 9.44 0.63 -15.07
C ILE A 169 10.14 0.29 -16.39
N LYS A 170 10.76 -0.89 -16.50
CA LYS A 170 11.43 -1.32 -17.72
C LYS A 170 10.45 -1.48 -18.91
N ALA A 171 9.29 -2.06 -18.65
CA ALA A 171 8.28 -2.29 -19.69
C ALA A 171 7.66 -0.97 -20.19
N ASN A 172 7.32 -0.06 -19.28
CA ASN A 172 6.70 1.21 -19.61
C ASN A 172 7.70 2.26 -20.13
N ASN A 173 8.98 2.16 -19.76
CA ASN A 173 10.03 3.13 -20.08
C ASN A 173 9.57 4.59 -19.88
N PRO A 174 9.03 4.95 -18.70
CA PRO A 174 8.38 6.24 -18.48
C PRO A 174 9.39 7.39 -18.52
N LYS A 175 8.91 8.58 -18.87
CA LYS A 175 9.67 9.84 -18.71
C LYS A 175 9.37 10.54 -17.39
N LYS A 176 8.21 10.22 -16.79
CA LYS A 176 7.75 10.77 -15.52
C LYS A 176 7.28 9.62 -14.62
N ILE A 177 7.63 9.66 -13.34
CA ILE A 177 7.13 8.73 -12.33
C ILE A 177 6.55 9.54 -11.19
N TYR A 178 5.30 9.27 -10.84
CA TYR A 178 4.59 9.85 -9.70
C TYR A 178 4.41 8.81 -8.62
N ILE A 179 4.78 9.14 -7.37
CA ILE A 179 4.72 8.21 -6.24
C ILE A 179 3.89 8.83 -5.13
N MET A 180 2.86 8.11 -4.66
CA MET A 180 2.08 8.47 -3.49
C MET A 180 1.86 7.22 -2.63
N LEU A 181 2.58 7.12 -1.52
CA LEU A 181 2.56 5.99 -0.58
C LEU A 181 2.68 6.50 0.86
N GLY A 182 2.02 5.84 1.78
CA GLY A 182 2.13 6.13 3.21
C GLY A 182 0.83 5.95 3.97
N THR A 183 -0.32 6.20 3.38
CA THR A 183 -1.64 6.19 4.04
C THR A 183 -1.90 4.90 4.82
N ASN A 184 -1.46 3.75 4.30
CA ASN A 184 -1.66 2.44 4.96
C ASN A 184 -0.70 2.16 6.13
N SER A 185 0.30 3.00 6.37
CA SER A 185 1.39 2.73 7.31
C SER A 185 1.58 3.82 8.36
N VAL A 186 1.18 5.06 8.04
CA VAL A 186 1.25 6.20 8.94
C VAL A 186 0.36 5.93 10.17
N GLY A 187 0.90 6.23 11.34
CA GLY A 187 0.27 5.92 12.62
C GLY A 187 0.58 4.51 13.16
N TYR A 188 0.86 3.54 12.29
CA TYR A 188 1.32 2.20 12.68
C TYR A 188 2.84 2.06 12.67
N SER A 189 3.53 2.95 11.98
CA SER A 189 4.98 3.02 11.89
C SER A 189 5.47 4.45 12.07
N ASP A 190 6.71 4.61 12.50
CA ASP A 190 7.36 5.91 12.65
C ASP A 190 7.43 6.67 11.32
N GLY A 191 7.00 7.92 11.31
CA GLY A 191 6.92 8.75 10.10
C GLY A 191 8.28 9.00 9.44
N ASN A 192 9.34 9.15 10.24
CA ASN A 192 10.71 9.33 9.69
C ASN A 192 11.21 8.03 9.06
N TYR A 193 10.92 6.88 9.67
CA TYR A 193 11.24 5.58 9.08
C TYR A 193 10.57 5.41 7.71
N LEU A 194 9.27 5.69 7.61
CA LEU A 194 8.53 5.59 6.34
C LEU A 194 9.07 6.58 5.30
N ALA A 195 9.41 7.80 5.70
CA ALA A 195 10.01 8.79 4.81
C ALA A 195 11.37 8.33 4.28
N ASN A 196 12.20 7.69 5.11
CA ASN A 196 13.47 7.11 4.69
C ASN A 196 13.27 5.97 3.68
N CYS A 197 12.29 5.07 3.91
CA CYS A 197 11.93 4.03 2.93
C CYS A 197 11.53 4.65 1.57
N MET A 198 10.81 5.77 1.57
CA MET A 198 10.52 6.52 0.33
C MET A 198 11.77 7.07 -0.33
N GLY A 199 12.72 7.58 0.46
CA GLY A 199 14.04 8.02 -0.04
C GLY A 199 14.81 6.89 -0.72
N GLU A 200 14.82 5.70 -0.11
CA GLU A 200 15.43 4.49 -0.67
C GLU A 200 14.75 4.06 -1.97
N LEU A 201 13.42 4.08 -2.02
CA LEU A 201 12.64 3.78 -3.23
C LEU A 201 13.00 4.76 -4.36
N VAL A 202 13.03 6.06 -4.09
CA VAL A 202 13.42 7.10 -5.06
C VAL A 202 14.86 6.91 -5.54
N GLN A 203 15.78 6.62 -4.63
CA GLN A 203 17.16 6.36 -4.98
C GLN A 203 17.30 5.14 -5.88
N HIS A 204 16.61 4.04 -5.56
CA HIS A 204 16.57 2.84 -6.38
C HIS A 204 16.02 3.12 -7.78
N ILE A 205 14.88 3.79 -7.89
CA ILE A 205 14.28 4.17 -9.18
C ILE A 205 15.25 5.02 -10.00
N SER A 206 15.94 5.98 -9.38
CA SER A 206 16.89 6.84 -10.06
C SER A 206 18.11 6.11 -10.63
N GLN A 207 18.44 4.91 -10.11
CA GLN A 207 19.50 4.06 -10.63
C GLN A 207 19.09 3.27 -11.88
N ILE A 208 17.80 2.96 -12.03
CA ILE A 208 17.30 2.08 -13.11
C ILE A 208 16.62 2.83 -14.25
N THR A 209 16.30 4.12 -14.09
CA THR A 209 15.67 4.94 -15.14
C THR A 209 16.19 6.38 -15.11
N LYS A 210 15.97 7.10 -16.21
CA LYS A 210 16.19 8.54 -16.32
C LYS A 210 14.91 9.37 -16.20
N ALA A 211 13.80 8.72 -15.85
CA ALA A 211 12.55 9.40 -15.61
C ALA A 211 12.69 10.48 -14.54
N LYS A 212 11.96 11.57 -14.69
CA LYS A 212 11.78 12.53 -13.61
C LYS A 212 10.87 11.90 -12.57
N VAL A 213 11.27 11.95 -11.30
CA VAL A 213 10.50 11.39 -10.20
C VAL A 213 9.85 12.51 -9.41
N TYR A 214 8.56 12.36 -9.15
CA TYR A 214 7.73 13.24 -8.35
C TYR A 214 7.13 12.44 -7.19
N VAL A 215 7.27 12.96 -5.98
CA VAL A 215 6.71 12.32 -4.77
C VAL A 215 5.66 13.24 -4.19
N LEU A 216 4.44 12.73 -4.07
CA LEU A 216 3.32 13.47 -3.52
C LEU A 216 3.25 13.26 -2.00
N SER A 217 2.86 14.31 -1.28
CA SER A 217 2.36 14.17 0.08
C SER A 217 1.12 13.28 0.09
N ILE A 218 0.93 12.47 1.15
CA ILE A 218 -0.32 11.74 1.34
C ILE A 218 -1.44 12.70 1.73
N PRO A 219 -2.70 12.38 1.36
CA PRO A 219 -3.85 13.26 1.61
C PRO A 219 -4.16 13.43 3.11
N PRO A 220 -4.96 14.44 3.49
CA PRO A 220 -5.57 14.50 4.80
C PRO A 220 -6.61 13.39 4.97
N ILE A 221 -7.19 13.29 6.16
CA ILE A 221 -8.36 12.46 6.47
C ILE A 221 -9.46 13.34 7.07
N THR A 222 -10.67 12.79 7.18
CA THR A 222 -11.73 13.47 7.89
C THR A 222 -11.62 13.31 9.41
N TYR A 223 -12.27 14.20 10.15
CA TYR A 223 -12.42 14.08 11.60
C TYR A 223 -13.02 12.71 12.01
N TYR A 224 -14.02 12.24 11.27
CA TYR A 224 -14.68 10.97 11.56
C TYR A 224 -13.77 9.78 11.28
N ALA A 225 -13.03 9.80 10.18
CA ALA A 225 -12.04 8.74 9.90
C ALA A 225 -10.97 8.68 10.99
N GLU A 226 -10.45 9.82 11.47
CA GLU A 226 -9.51 9.86 12.58
C GLU A 226 -10.07 9.22 13.86
N ALA A 227 -11.37 9.44 14.15
CA ALA A 227 -12.02 8.86 15.32
C ALA A 227 -12.26 7.34 15.19
N ASP A 228 -12.50 6.83 13.98
CA ASP A 228 -12.84 5.42 13.73
C ASP A 228 -11.61 4.50 13.64
N TYR A 229 -10.44 5.01 13.26
CA TYR A 229 -9.22 4.20 13.05
C TYR A 229 -8.40 3.97 14.32
N ASP A 230 -9.04 3.73 15.46
CA ASP A 230 -8.40 3.45 16.75
C ASP A 230 -7.26 4.43 17.11
N ASN A 231 -7.35 5.66 16.59
CA ASN A 231 -6.37 6.74 16.72
C ASN A 231 -4.97 6.43 16.15
N ALA A 232 -4.83 5.44 15.27
CA ALA A 232 -3.55 5.17 14.62
C ALA A 232 -3.31 6.16 13.46
N LEU A 233 -4.22 6.22 12.47
CA LEU A 233 -4.14 7.20 11.39
C LEU A 233 -4.74 8.52 11.84
N THR A 234 -3.88 9.48 12.19
CA THR A 234 -4.28 10.80 12.69
C THR A 234 -3.77 11.92 11.78
N THR A 235 -4.46 13.05 11.79
CA THR A 235 -4.00 14.27 11.11
C THR A 235 -2.59 14.67 11.57
N SER A 236 -2.27 14.51 12.85
CA SER A 236 -0.93 14.77 13.38
C SER A 236 0.11 13.85 12.77
N ALA A 237 -0.15 12.53 12.72
CA ALA A 237 0.78 11.55 12.16
C ALA A 237 0.98 11.76 10.64
N ILE A 238 -0.07 12.12 9.92
CA ILE A 238 0.01 12.47 8.48
C ILE A 238 0.91 13.69 8.28
N ASN A 239 0.72 14.75 9.06
CA ASN A 239 1.51 15.98 8.97
C ASN A 239 2.98 15.74 9.32
N GLU A 240 3.27 14.92 10.33
CA GLU A 240 4.62 14.51 10.70
C GLU A 240 5.29 13.74 9.55
N TYR A 241 4.61 12.74 9.01
CA TYR A 241 5.11 11.99 7.86
C TYR A 241 5.36 12.88 6.64
N ASN A 242 4.40 13.71 6.23
CA ASN A 242 4.53 14.60 5.08
C ASN A 242 5.69 15.60 5.26
N THR A 243 5.93 16.06 6.48
CA THR A 243 7.06 16.94 6.83
C THR A 243 8.40 16.20 6.68
N ALA A 244 8.50 15.01 7.24
CA ALA A 244 9.69 14.14 7.13
C ALA A 244 9.94 13.76 5.65
N LEU A 245 8.88 13.37 4.93
CA LEU A 245 8.93 13.01 3.51
C LEU A 245 9.48 14.16 2.67
N LYS A 246 8.95 15.37 2.85
CA LYS A 246 9.45 16.57 2.16
C LYS A 246 10.95 16.79 2.42
N SER A 247 11.39 16.63 3.66
CA SER A 247 12.80 16.79 4.03
C SER A 247 13.67 15.76 3.35
N VAL A 248 13.28 14.48 3.37
CA VAL A 248 14.03 13.38 2.74
C VAL A 248 14.10 13.56 1.22
N ILE A 249 12.96 13.85 0.58
CA ILE A 249 12.89 13.97 -0.88
C ILE A 249 13.69 15.18 -1.39
N ASN A 250 13.72 16.29 -0.67
CA ASN A 250 14.55 17.44 -1.01
C ASN A 250 16.06 17.13 -0.99
N GLY A 251 16.49 16.05 -0.35
CA GLY A 251 17.85 15.51 -0.39
C GLY A 251 18.14 14.59 -1.57
N THR A 252 17.17 14.37 -2.47
CA THR A 252 17.26 13.50 -3.64
C THR A 252 17.18 14.27 -4.95
N ASN A 253 17.17 13.55 -6.08
CA ASN A 253 16.90 14.11 -7.41
C ASN A 253 15.40 14.17 -7.75
N ALA A 254 14.53 13.72 -6.85
CA ALA A 254 13.07 13.80 -7.04
C ALA A 254 12.53 15.16 -6.59
N LYS A 255 11.35 15.51 -7.09
CA LYS A 255 10.63 16.70 -6.68
C LYS A 255 9.47 16.32 -5.75
N PHE A 256 9.42 16.93 -4.57
CA PHE A 256 8.27 16.83 -3.67
C PHE A 256 7.14 17.71 -4.17
N LEU A 257 5.90 17.18 -4.17
CA LEU A 257 4.68 17.88 -4.55
C LEU A 257 3.70 17.85 -3.37
N ASP A 258 3.36 19.01 -2.85
CA ASP A 258 2.46 19.16 -1.70
C ASP A 258 0.99 19.15 -2.17
N PHE A 259 0.49 17.95 -2.47
CA PHE A 259 -0.92 17.75 -2.83
C PHE A 259 -1.84 17.74 -1.59
N HIS A 260 -1.31 17.42 -0.41
CA HIS A 260 -2.03 17.48 0.86
C HIS A 260 -2.69 18.83 1.09
N SER A 261 -1.92 19.91 0.91
CA SER A 261 -2.41 21.28 1.12
C SER A 261 -3.55 21.69 0.18
N VAL A 262 -3.67 21.06 -1.00
CA VAL A 262 -4.78 21.30 -1.94
C VAL A 262 -6.10 20.75 -1.40
N LEU A 263 -6.02 19.67 -0.64
CA LEU A 263 -7.16 18.88 -0.16
C LEU A 263 -7.58 19.23 1.28
N THR A 264 -6.76 20.02 1.98
CA THR A 264 -6.93 20.32 3.41
C THR A 264 -7.77 21.58 3.61
N ALA A 265 -8.84 21.45 4.37
CA ALA A 265 -9.69 22.57 4.80
C ALA A 265 -9.01 23.39 5.93
N PRO A 266 -9.52 24.62 6.23
CA PRO A 266 -8.93 25.48 7.25
C PRO A 266 -8.88 24.89 8.66
N ASP A 267 -9.69 23.87 8.95
CA ASP A 267 -9.69 23.14 10.23
C ASP A 267 -8.64 22.03 10.28
N GLY A 268 -7.92 21.79 9.18
CA GLY A 268 -6.86 20.80 9.07
C GLY A 268 -7.31 19.43 8.57
N TYR A 269 -8.60 19.23 8.36
CA TYR A 269 -9.18 18.00 7.84
C TYR A 269 -9.42 18.06 6.33
N TYR A 270 -9.92 16.98 5.76
CA TYR A 270 -10.33 16.94 4.36
C TYR A 270 -11.44 17.94 4.06
N TYR A 271 -11.39 18.58 2.90
CA TYR A 271 -12.60 19.19 2.35
C TYR A 271 -13.62 18.10 2.00
N GLU A 272 -14.88 18.31 2.40
CA GLU A 272 -15.97 17.32 2.30
C GLU A 272 -16.20 16.81 0.87
N GLU A 273 -15.94 17.60 -0.14
CA GLU A 273 -16.16 17.23 -1.53
C GLU A 273 -15.03 16.43 -2.20
N TYR A 274 -13.93 16.14 -1.49
CA TYR A 274 -12.78 15.44 -2.09
C TYR A 274 -12.65 13.99 -1.68
N HIS A 275 -13.37 13.55 -0.65
CA HIS A 275 -13.25 12.21 -0.11
C HIS A 275 -14.53 11.37 -0.28
N GLU A 276 -14.38 10.06 -0.36
CA GLU A 276 -15.46 9.09 -0.26
C GLU A 276 -15.99 9.01 1.18
N MET A 277 -17.09 8.26 1.38
CA MET A 277 -17.77 8.14 2.68
C MET A 277 -16.87 7.63 3.82
N ASP A 278 -15.78 6.94 3.50
CA ASP A 278 -14.80 6.47 4.49
C ASP A 278 -13.86 7.59 5.02
N GLY A 279 -13.91 8.75 4.41
CA GLY A 279 -13.11 9.90 4.82
C GLY A 279 -11.61 9.81 4.52
N ILE A 280 -11.19 8.86 3.65
CA ILE A 280 -9.81 8.60 3.29
C ILE A 280 -9.62 8.58 1.77
N HIS A 281 -10.42 7.76 1.05
CA HIS A 281 -10.29 7.61 -0.39
C HIS A 281 -10.84 8.81 -1.16
N PHE A 282 -10.30 9.02 -2.35
CA PHE A 282 -10.72 10.11 -3.23
C PHE A 282 -12.07 9.84 -3.88
N MET A 283 -12.93 10.85 -3.91
CA MET A 283 -14.03 10.87 -4.86
C MET A 283 -13.49 10.91 -6.30
N GLY A 284 -14.31 10.41 -7.24
CA GLY A 284 -13.94 10.46 -8.67
C GLY A 284 -13.44 11.83 -9.14
N SER A 285 -14.14 12.90 -8.75
CA SER A 285 -13.76 14.29 -9.10
C SER A 285 -12.38 14.71 -8.54
N THR A 286 -11.95 14.13 -7.44
CA THR A 286 -10.66 14.48 -6.81
C THR A 286 -9.46 14.02 -7.65
N TYR A 287 -9.63 12.96 -8.44
CA TYR A 287 -8.60 12.55 -9.40
C TYR A 287 -8.39 13.58 -10.51
N GLN A 288 -9.45 14.29 -10.94
CA GLN A 288 -9.30 15.42 -11.88
C GLN A 288 -8.49 16.56 -11.26
N VAL A 289 -8.78 16.89 -9.98
CA VAL A 289 -7.99 17.86 -9.23
C VAL A 289 -6.53 17.45 -9.12
N MET A 290 -6.27 16.17 -8.82
CA MET A 290 -4.92 15.61 -8.74
C MET A 290 -4.18 15.73 -10.07
N LEU A 291 -4.79 15.28 -11.17
CA LEU A 291 -4.16 15.30 -12.49
C LEU A 291 -3.91 16.73 -12.96
N SER A 292 -4.87 17.64 -12.78
CA SER A 292 -4.68 19.07 -13.07
C SER A 292 -3.56 19.70 -12.22
N PHE A 293 -3.45 19.32 -10.94
CA PHE A 293 -2.35 19.75 -10.08
C PHE A 293 -1.01 19.24 -10.59
N LEU A 294 -0.93 17.94 -10.94
CA LEU A 294 0.29 17.32 -11.43
C LEU A 294 0.76 17.92 -12.75
N GLU A 295 -0.14 18.15 -13.70
CA GLU A 295 0.19 18.79 -14.98
C GLU A 295 0.83 20.17 -14.80
N LYS A 296 0.32 20.95 -13.85
CA LYS A 296 0.80 22.30 -13.58
C LYS A 296 2.11 22.37 -12.78
N HIS A 297 2.45 21.30 -12.04
CA HIS A 297 3.55 21.33 -11.10
C HIS A 297 4.70 20.36 -11.43
N SER A 298 4.60 19.58 -12.52
CA SER A 298 5.61 18.58 -12.93
C SER A 298 6.70 19.08 -13.85
#